data_959a55f626ee73e7d01f9ccb34a7c888
#
_entry.id   959a55f626ee73e7d01f9ccb34a7c888
#
_cell.length_a   1.000
_cell.length_b   1.000
_cell.length_c   1.000
_cell.angle_alpha   90.00
_cell.angle_beta   90.00
_cell.angle_gamma   90.00
#
_symmetry.space_group_name_H-M   'P 1'
#
loop_
_entity.id
_entity.type
_entity.pdbx_description
1 polymer ?
#
loop_
_entity_poly.entity_id
_entity_poly.type
_entity_poly.pdbx_seq_one_letter_code
_entity_poly.pdbx_strand_id
1 'polypeptide(L)'
;RLQLFQAALARDPECFPARIELADAEFGQGNWKSCGEAYDEIIRRGEYLRNDPSTVWWKDAETRPYLRAIYGKAMTEWHLSRFAESAEHLEYLLKCNPADNQGVRFLIPMLHLLAEKPPKAARYFKTYEKNYPNDFKEPSFLFGWALSCSLDGHERSARNKYIEGILRNIYIAPMLLEVDEPPRSIWLPT
;
A
#
# COMPACT_ATOMS: atom_id res chain seq x y z
N ARG A 1 -23.08 -4.21 -14.91
CA ARG A 1 -21.68 -3.85 -15.19
C ARG A 1 -20.80 -5.10 -15.27
N LEU A 2 -20.85 -6.02 -14.28
CA LEU A 2 -20.04 -7.25 -14.29
C LEU A 2 -20.30 -8.14 -15.52
N GLN A 3 -21.54 -8.27 -15.97
CA GLN A 3 -21.89 -9.03 -17.17
C GLN A 3 -21.20 -8.51 -18.45
N LEU A 4 -20.94 -7.19 -18.53
CA LEU A 4 -20.22 -6.60 -19.65
C LEU A 4 -18.74 -7.04 -19.64
N PHE A 5 -18.11 -7.09 -18.48
CA PHE A 5 -16.72 -7.57 -18.36
C PHE A 5 -16.61 -9.06 -18.66
N GLN A 6 -17.57 -9.87 -18.20
CA GLN A 6 -17.66 -11.28 -18.56
C GLN A 6 -17.83 -11.49 -20.07
N ALA A 7 -18.69 -10.72 -20.71
CA ALA A 7 -18.87 -10.75 -22.16
C ALA A 7 -17.62 -10.29 -22.92
N ALA A 8 -16.89 -9.29 -22.39
CA ALA A 8 -15.62 -8.86 -22.96
C ALA A 8 -14.57 -9.99 -22.93
N LEU A 9 -14.44 -10.69 -21.79
CA LEU A 9 -13.52 -11.83 -21.65
C LEU A 9 -13.92 -13.04 -22.49
N ALA A 10 -15.21 -13.25 -22.76
CA ALA A 10 -15.67 -14.29 -23.67
C ALA A 10 -15.23 -14.04 -25.11
N ARG A 11 -15.07 -12.76 -25.50
CA ARG A 11 -14.58 -12.36 -26.84
C ARG A 11 -13.06 -12.28 -26.92
N ASP A 12 -12.46 -11.73 -25.88
CA ASP A 12 -11.01 -11.55 -25.75
C ASP A 12 -10.55 -12.00 -24.36
N PRO A 13 -10.07 -13.25 -24.24
CA PRO A 13 -9.54 -13.77 -22.97
C PRO A 13 -8.33 -12.99 -22.42
N GLU A 14 -7.65 -12.20 -23.23
CA GLU A 14 -6.50 -11.39 -22.83
C GLU A 14 -6.86 -9.94 -22.48
N CYS A 15 -8.16 -9.60 -22.42
CA CYS A 15 -8.60 -8.27 -22.03
C CYS A 15 -8.29 -7.99 -20.56
N PHE A 16 -7.08 -7.49 -20.26
CA PHE A 16 -6.64 -7.13 -18.91
C PHE A 16 -7.60 -6.15 -18.20
N PRO A 17 -8.11 -5.08 -18.84
CA PRO A 17 -9.07 -4.19 -18.18
C PRO A 17 -10.33 -4.91 -17.67
N ALA A 18 -10.86 -5.87 -18.41
CA ALA A 18 -12.03 -6.63 -17.95
C ALA A 18 -11.70 -7.59 -16.80
N ARG A 19 -10.51 -8.23 -16.84
CA ARG A 19 -10.06 -9.13 -15.76
C ARG A 19 -9.86 -8.39 -14.45
N ILE A 20 -9.23 -7.19 -14.48
CA ILE A 20 -8.99 -6.41 -13.28
C ILE A 20 -10.30 -5.96 -12.63
N GLU A 21 -11.29 -5.53 -13.41
CA GLU A 21 -12.58 -5.12 -12.89
C GLU A 21 -13.35 -6.28 -12.21
N LEU A 22 -13.19 -7.52 -12.71
CA LEU A 22 -13.79 -8.69 -12.05
C LEU A 22 -13.04 -9.05 -10.77
N ALA A 23 -11.70 -9.00 -10.78
CA ALA A 23 -10.89 -9.22 -9.58
C ALA A 23 -11.19 -8.17 -8.48
N ASP A 24 -11.30 -6.89 -8.86
CA ASP A 24 -11.67 -5.81 -7.94
C ASP A 24 -13.09 -5.98 -7.37
N ALA A 25 -14.02 -6.56 -8.15
CA ALA A 25 -15.37 -6.86 -7.66
C ALA A 25 -15.35 -7.98 -6.61
N GLU A 26 -14.57 -9.03 -6.80
CA GLU A 26 -14.34 -10.10 -5.80
C GLU A 26 -13.69 -9.54 -4.54
N PHE A 27 -12.68 -8.65 -4.71
CA PHE A 27 -12.04 -7.95 -3.61
C PHE A 27 -13.06 -7.14 -2.79
N GLY A 28 -13.94 -6.37 -3.45
CA GLY A 28 -14.98 -5.58 -2.80
C GLY A 28 -16.03 -6.42 -2.05
N GLN A 29 -16.15 -7.71 -2.36
CA GLN A 29 -17.01 -8.67 -1.64
C GLN A 29 -16.30 -9.37 -0.48
N GLY A 30 -15.00 -9.15 -0.29
CA GLY A 30 -14.20 -9.83 0.71
C GLY A 30 -13.78 -11.26 0.35
N ASN A 31 -13.90 -11.63 -0.94
CA ASN A 31 -13.53 -12.95 -1.43
C ASN A 31 -12.01 -13.04 -1.66
N TRP A 32 -11.22 -12.89 -0.57
CA TRP A 32 -9.76 -12.73 -0.61
C TRP A 32 -9.03 -13.81 -1.39
N LYS A 33 -9.45 -15.05 -1.29
CA LYS A 33 -8.83 -16.16 -2.03
C LYS A 33 -9.08 -16.02 -3.54
N SER A 34 -10.33 -15.82 -3.93
CA SER A 34 -10.74 -15.70 -5.33
C SER A 34 -10.08 -14.50 -6.01
N CYS A 35 -10.13 -13.33 -5.39
CA CYS A 35 -9.49 -12.14 -5.96
C CYS A 35 -7.97 -12.28 -6.02
N GLY A 36 -7.34 -12.92 -5.02
CA GLY A 36 -5.90 -13.18 -5.02
C GLY A 36 -5.47 -14.05 -6.19
N GLU A 37 -6.19 -15.13 -6.48
CA GLU A 37 -5.97 -16.02 -7.64
C GLU A 37 -6.16 -15.25 -8.96
N ALA A 38 -7.18 -14.38 -9.02
CA ALA A 38 -7.45 -13.57 -10.21
C ALA A 38 -6.33 -12.53 -10.46
N TYR A 39 -5.82 -11.85 -9.42
CA TYR A 39 -4.68 -10.95 -9.55
C TYR A 39 -3.40 -11.70 -9.95
N ASP A 40 -3.12 -12.88 -9.37
CA ASP A 40 -1.97 -13.72 -9.75
C ASP A 40 -2.01 -14.09 -11.23
N GLU A 41 -3.20 -14.43 -11.75
CA GLU A 41 -3.36 -14.74 -13.17
C GLU A 41 -3.08 -13.53 -14.07
N ILE A 42 -3.52 -12.33 -13.67
CA ILE A 42 -3.23 -11.10 -14.41
C ILE A 42 -1.72 -10.79 -14.38
N ILE A 43 -1.09 -10.94 -13.22
CA ILE A 43 0.35 -10.71 -13.04
C ILE A 43 1.15 -11.70 -13.91
N ARG A 44 0.79 -12.97 -13.88
CA ARG A 44 1.43 -14.01 -14.68
C ARG A 44 1.32 -13.75 -16.17
N ARG A 45 0.14 -13.36 -16.65
CA ARG A 45 -0.07 -13.02 -18.08
C ARG A 45 0.68 -11.77 -18.50
N GLY A 46 0.81 -10.80 -17.60
CA GLY A 46 1.53 -9.54 -17.82
C GLY A 46 3.05 -9.64 -17.60
N GLU A 47 3.61 -10.82 -17.31
CA GLU A 47 5.03 -10.96 -16.97
C GLU A 47 5.96 -10.54 -18.12
N TYR A 48 5.51 -10.59 -19.37
CA TYR A 48 6.25 -10.08 -20.52
C TYR A 48 6.56 -8.58 -20.40
N LEU A 49 5.68 -7.79 -19.76
CA LEU A 49 5.91 -6.37 -19.49
C LEU A 49 7.10 -6.16 -18.53
N ARG A 50 7.26 -7.05 -17.57
CA ARG A 50 8.37 -7.02 -16.62
C ARG A 50 9.71 -7.33 -17.29
N ASN A 51 9.67 -8.24 -18.27
CA ASN A 51 10.86 -8.75 -18.96
C ASN A 51 11.27 -7.87 -20.15
N ASP A 52 10.44 -6.91 -20.55
CA ASP A 52 10.73 -5.97 -21.61
C ASP A 52 11.35 -4.67 -21.02
N PRO A 53 12.64 -4.39 -21.28
CA PRO A 53 13.29 -3.20 -20.76
C PRO A 53 12.76 -1.90 -21.38
N SER A 54 12.00 -1.98 -22.47
CA SER A 54 11.37 -0.82 -23.12
C SER A 54 10.03 -0.44 -22.49
N THR A 55 9.51 -1.24 -21.55
CA THR A 55 8.23 -0.99 -20.89
C THR A 55 8.20 0.37 -20.23
N VAL A 56 7.25 1.20 -20.61
CA VAL A 56 7.01 2.53 -20.06
C VAL A 56 5.91 2.44 -19.02
N TRP A 57 6.34 2.21 -17.76
CA TRP A 57 5.43 2.10 -16.65
C TRP A 57 4.63 3.38 -16.40
N TRP A 58 3.40 3.26 -15.93
CA TRP A 58 2.43 4.29 -15.58
C TRP A 58 2.04 5.27 -16.72
N LYS A 59 3.00 5.78 -17.50
CA LYS A 59 2.71 6.71 -18.61
C LYS A 59 1.93 6.03 -19.74
N ASP A 60 2.21 4.75 -19.97
CA ASP A 60 1.44 3.92 -20.89
C ASP A 60 0.19 3.38 -20.19
N ALA A 61 -0.98 3.66 -20.78
CA ALA A 61 -2.27 3.21 -20.24
C ALA A 61 -2.40 1.69 -20.24
N GLU A 62 -1.76 1.01 -21.20
CA GLU A 62 -1.81 -0.45 -21.36
C GLU A 62 -1.09 -1.19 -20.23
N THR A 63 -0.14 -0.54 -19.52
CA THR A 63 0.56 -1.13 -18.38
C THR A 63 -0.18 -0.99 -17.06
N ARG A 64 -1.14 -0.06 -16.97
CA ARG A 64 -1.86 0.26 -15.72
C ARG A 64 -2.67 -0.91 -15.16
N PRO A 65 -3.35 -1.74 -15.95
CA PRO A 65 -4.03 -2.92 -15.42
C PRO A 65 -3.08 -3.88 -14.70
N TYR A 66 -1.87 -4.06 -15.23
CA TYR A 66 -0.83 -4.87 -14.57
C TYR A 66 -0.40 -4.25 -13.22
N LEU A 67 -0.14 -2.95 -13.17
CA LEU A 67 0.20 -2.25 -11.92
C LEU A 67 -0.95 -2.29 -10.91
N ARG A 68 -2.22 -2.18 -11.38
CA ARG A 68 -3.41 -2.36 -10.52
C ARG A 68 -3.49 -3.77 -9.96
N ALA A 69 -3.18 -4.80 -10.75
CA ALA A 69 -3.18 -6.18 -10.28
C ALA A 69 -2.16 -6.42 -9.17
N ILE A 70 -0.93 -5.88 -9.31
CA ILE A 70 0.09 -5.96 -8.25
C ILE A 70 -0.39 -5.26 -6.97
N TYR A 71 -1.00 -4.09 -7.10
CA TYR A 71 -1.59 -3.38 -5.96
C TYR A 71 -2.72 -4.19 -5.31
N GLY A 72 -3.66 -4.69 -6.11
CA GLY A 72 -4.78 -5.51 -5.63
C GLY A 72 -4.30 -6.79 -4.92
N LYS A 73 -3.27 -7.44 -5.48
CA LYS A 73 -2.62 -8.60 -4.84
C LYS A 73 -2.02 -8.21 -3.50
N ALA A 74 -1.27 -7.12 -3.42
CA ALA A 74 -0.71 -6.64 -2.16
C ALA A 74 -1.80 -6.38 -1.10
N MET A 75 -2.91 -5.75 -1.48
CA MET A 75 -4.03 -5.52 -0.57
C MET A 75 -4.70 -6.84 -0.15
N THR A 76 -4.79 -7.82 -1.04
CA THR A 76 -5.29 -9.16 -0.71
C THR A 76 -4.41 -9.83 0.34
N GLU A 77 -3.08 -9.79 0.15
CA GLU A 77 -2.13 -10.35 1.11
C GLU A 77 -2.21 -9.64 2.47
N TRP A 78 -2.43 -8.32 2.48
CA TRP A 78 -2.70 -7.58 3.72
C TRP A 78 -3.93 -8.11 4.45
N HIS A 79 -5.07 -8.26 3.76
CA HIS A 79 -6.30 -8.80 4.36
C HIS A 79 -6.15 -10.24 4.86
N LEU A 80 -5.24 -11.00 4.27
CA LEU A 80 -4.86 -12.33 4.73
C LEU A 80 -3.79 -12.33 5.83
N SER A 81 -3.42 -11.14 6.37
CA SER A 81 -2.36 -10.95 7.36
C SER A 81 -0.97 -11.41 6.90
N ARG A 82 -0.75 -11.49 5.60
CA ARG A 82 0.54 -11.81 4.97
C ARG A 82 1.30 -10.52 4.67
N PHE A 83 1.67 -9.81 5.73
CA PHE A 83 2.21 -8.45 5.63
C PHE A 83 3.56 -8.37 4.92
N ALA A 84 4.39 -9.41 5.05
CA ALA A 84 5.68 -9.46 4.39
C ALA A 84 5.53 -9.56 2.86
N GLU A 85 4.65 -10.44 2.39
CA GLU A 85 4.33 -10.65 0.98
C GLU A 85 3.65 -9.39 0.40
N SER A 86 2.72 -8.79 1.15
CA SER A 86 2.11 -7.51 0.77
C SER A 86 3.17 -6.43 0.53
N ALA A 87 4.12 -6.28 1.47
CA ALA A 87 5.21 -5.32 1.33
C ALA A 87 6.08 -5.59 0.09
N GLU A 88 6.40 -6.84 -0.21
CA GLU A 88 7.21 -7.22 -1.38
C GLU A 88 6.52 -6.83 -2.70
N HIS A 89 5.21 -7.04 -2.80
CA HIS A 89 4.44 -6.58 -3.96
C HIS A 89 4.47 -5.06 -4.11
N LEU A 90 4.30 -4.30 -3.02
CA LEU A 90 4.34 -2.84 -3.07
C LEU A 90 5.76 -2.30 -3.34
N GLU A 91 6.80 -2.95 -2.81
CA GLU A 91 8.20 -2.60 -3.12
C GLU A 91 8.48 -2.78 -4.62
N TYR A 92 7.97 -3.86 -5.22
CA TYR A 92 8.08 -4.08 -6.66
C TYR A 92 7.30 -3.02 -7.44
N LEU A 93 6.08 -2.72 -7.02
CA LEU A 93 5.25 -1.69 -7.65
C LEU A 93 5.92 -0.32 -7.64
N LEU A 94 6.57 0.05 -6.52
CA LEU A 94 7.31 1.31 -6.41
C LEU A 94 8.53 1.36 -7.34
N LYS A 95 9.18 0.21 -7.62
CA LYS A 95 10.26 0.13 -8.62
C LYS A 95 9.74 0.36 -10.04
N CYS A 96 8.57 -0.17 -10.36
CA CYS A 96 7.93 0.05 -11.67
C CYS A 96 7.43 1.49 -11.83
N ASN A 97 6.98 2.10 -10.74
CA ASN A 97 6.40 3.44 -10.73
C ASN A 97 7.08 4.33 -9.67
N PRO A 98 8.33 4.80 -9.90
CA PRO A 98 9.07 5.59 -8.92
C PRO A 98 8.43 6.94 -8.56
N ALA A 99 7.53 7.47 -9.42
CA ALA A 99 6.74 8.66 -9.13
C ALA A 99 5.64 8.39 -8.09
N ASP A 100 5.41 7.10 -7.79
CA ASP A 100 4.45 6.62 -6.80
C ASP A 100 3.04 7.21 -6.93
N ASN A 101 2.50 7.17 -8.15
CA ASN A 101 1.15 7.69 -8.41
C ASN A 101 0.04 6.91 -7.66
N GLN A 102 0.37 5.77 -7.07
CA GLN A 102 -0.52 4.94 -6.27
C GLN A 102 -0.34 5.13 -4.75
N GLY A 103 0.66 5.89 -4.32
CA GLY A 103 0.88 6.22 -2.91
C GLY A 103 1.39 5.06 -2.06
N VAL A 104 2.01 4.03 -2.67
CA VAL A 104 2.42 2.80 -1.96
C VAL A 104 3.54 3.03 -0.95
N ARG A 105 4.34 4.09 -1.10
CA ARG A 105 5.38 4.46 -0.13
C ARG A 105 4.83 4.70 1.28
N PHE A 106 3.55 5.07 1.38
CA PHE A 106 2.92 5.28 2.69
C PHE A 106 2.59 3.96 3.39
N LEU A 107 2.41 2.88 2.64
CA LEU A 107 2.03 1.57 3.15
C LEU A 107 3.23 0.67 3.47
N ILE A 108 4.28 0.72 2.65
CA ILE A 108 5.44 -0.19 2.75
C ILE A 108 6.06 -0.23 4.16
N PRO A 109 6.43 0.91 4.80
CA PRO A 109 7.04 0.86 6.12
C PRO A 109 6.08 0.35 7.19
N MET A 110 4.77 0.63 7.07
CA MET A 110 3.77 0.13 8.01
C MET A 110 3.61 -1.40 7.88
N LEU A 111 3.62 -1.93 6.67
CA LEU A 111 3.60 -3.37 6.44
C LEU A 111 4.83 -4.07 7.02
N HIS A 112 6.00 -3.43 6.97
CA HIS A 112 7.18 -4.00 7.64
C HIS A 112 7.08 -3.98 9.16
N LEU A 113 6.40 -2.99 9.76
CA LEU A 113 6.10 -3.01 11.19
C LEU A 113 5.15 -4.16 11.54
N LEU A 114 4.07 -4.32 10.76
CA LEU A 114 3.11 -5.42 10.92
C LEU A 114 3.74 -6.80 10.69
N ALA A 115 4.75 -6.87 9.82
CA ALA A 115 5.54 -8.08 9.57
C ALA A 115 6.67 -8.30 10.61
N GLU A 116 6.67 -7.54 11.72
CA GLU A 116 7.67 -7.62 12.79
C GLU A 116 9.12 -7.40 12.31
N LYS A 117 9.30 -6.49 11.33
CA LYS A 117 10.61 -6.12 10.77
C LYS A 117 10.93 -4.63 11.01
N PRO A 118 11.00 -4.16 12.28
CA PRO A 118 11.19 -2.75 12.60
C PRO A 118 12.47 -2.14 12.01
N PRO A 119 13.65 -2.82 11.94
CA PRO A 119 14.84 -2.24 11.29
C PRO A 119 14.61 -1.97 9.79
N LYS A 120 13.82 -2.81 9.11
CA LYS A 120 13.48 -2.61 7.69
C LYS A 120 12.52 -1.42 7.53
N ALA A 121 11.51 -1.30 8.41
CA ALA A 121 10.61 -0.15 8.46
C ALA A 121 11.39 1.16 8.69
N ALA A 122 12.27 1.21 9.68
CA ALA A 122 13.09 2.39 10.00
C ALA A 122 13.92 2.84 8.80
N ARG A 123 14.49 1.90 8.03
CA ARG A 123 15.26 2.20 6.81
C ARG A 123 14.39 2.85 5.74
N TYR A 124 13.16 2.37 5.55
CA TYR A 124 12.22 2.97 4.62
C TYR A 124 11.82 4.38 5.04
N PHE A 125 11.47 4.60 6.31
CA PHE A 125 11.17 5.94 6.82
C PHE A 125 12.32 6.91 6.57
N LYS A 126 13.55 6.52 6.90
CA LYS A 126 14.74 7.36 6.68
C LYS A 126 15.00 7.66 5.20
N THR A 127 14.80 6.68 4.33
CA THR A 127 14.97 6.85 2.88
C THR A 127 13.92 7.79 2.31
N TYR A 128 12.69 7.66 2.75
CA TYR A 128 11.58 8.46 2.26
C TYR A 128 11.61 9.89 2.78
N GLU A 129 12.02 10.12 4.04
CA GLU A 129 12.27 11.48 4.53
C GLU A 129 13.22 12.24 3.62
N LYS A 130 14.27 11.56 3.14
CA LYS A 130 15.24 12.15 2.21
C LYS A 130 14.65 12.41 0.83
N ASN A 131 13.88 11.46 0.30
CA ASN A 131 13.38 11.51 -1.08
C ASN A 131 12.08 12.31 -1.22
N TYR A 132 11.28 12.38 -0.16
CA TYR A 132 9.96 13.01 -0.14
C TYR A 132 9.77 13.90 1.11
N PRO A 133 10.62 14.93 1.30
CA PRO A 133 10.66 15.69 2.57
C PRO A 133 9.35 16.41 2.92
N ASN A 134 8.49 16.68 1.94
CA ASN A 134 7.19 17.33 2.18
C ASN A 134 6.14 16.35 2.71
N ASP A 135 6.23 15.06 2.40
CA ASP A 135 5.27 14.04 2.82
C ASP A 135 5.51 13.61 4.26
N PHE A 136 6.75 13.78 4.78
CA PHE A 136 7.14 13.42 6.15
C PHE A 136 6.58 14.34 7.24
N LYS A 137 5.74 15.28 6.85
CA LYS A 137 5.01 16.12 7.79
C LYS A 137 3.71 15.48 8.29
N GLU A 138 3.32 14.34 7.71
CA GLU A 138 2.14 13.60 8.12
C GLU A 138 2.35 12.90 9.48
N PRO A 139 1.49 13.13 10.46
CA PRO A 139 1.64 12.55 11.79
C PRO A 139 1.72 11.03 11.80
N SER A 140 0.94 10.35 10.97
CA SER A 140 0.93 8.89 10.85
C SER A 140 2.31 8.32 10.51
N PHE A 141 3.06 9.02 9.63
CA PHE A 141 4.43 8.65 9.29
C PHE A 141 5.39 8.83 10.47
N LEU A 142 5.27 9.93 11.21
CA LEU A 142 6.10 10.23 12.36
C LEU A 142 5.88 9.23 13.49
N PHE A 143 4.62 8.87 13.77
CA PHE A 143 4.29 7.85 14.77
C PHE A 143 4.78 6.46 14.36
N GLY A 144 4.59 6.05 13.10
CA GLY A 144 5.10 4.78 12.60
C GLY A 144 6.63 4.70 12.66
N TRP A 145 7.31 5.79 12.30
CA TRP A 145 8.78 5.86 12.42
C TRP A 145 9.23 5.82 13.88
N ALA A 146 8.58 6.56 14.77
CA ALA A 146 8.86 6.52 16.20
C ALA A 146 8.71 5.10 16.75
N LEU A 147 7.61 4.42 16.39
CA LEU A 147 7.38 3.02 16.79
C LEU A 147 8.50 2.10 16.27
N SER A 148 8.91 2.23 14.99
CA SER A 148 9.99 1.43 14.44
C SER A 148 11.31 1.63 15.18
N CYS A 149 11.61 2.88 15.57
CA CYS A 149 12.80 3.20 16.36
C CYS A 149 12.72 2.62 17.77
N SER A 150 11.55 2.69 18.41
CA SER A 150 11.36 2.13 19.77
C SER A 150 11.54 0.61 19.76
N LEU A 151 10.92 -0.08 18.81
CA LEU A 151 11.03 -1.54 18.66
C LEU A 151 12.46 -2.00 18.29
N ASP A 152 13.26 -1.12 17.69
CA ASP A 152 14.66 -1.36 17.34
C ASP A 152 15.65 -0.87 18.43
N GLY A 153 15.14 -0.46 19.60
CA GLY A 153 15.96 -0.03 20.75
C GLY A 153 16.55 1.39 20.65
N HIS A 154 16.11 2.18 19.68
CA HIS A 154 16.58 3.55 19.45
C HIS A 154 15.71 4.61 20.16
N GLU A 155 15.61 4.53 21.48
CA GLU A 155 14.69 5.31 22.32
C GLU A 155 14.76 6.83 22.09
N ARG A 156 15.98 7.40 21.97
CA ARG A 156 16.14 8.83 21.73
C ARG A 156 15.52 9.26 20.40
N SER A 157 15.71 8.49 19.36
CA SER A 157 15.16 8.74 18.03
C SER A 157 13.65 8.60 18.05
N ALA A 158 13.13 7.55 18.70
CA ALA A 158 11.72 7.31 18.89
C ALA A 158 11.03 8.51 19.58
N ARG A 159 11.58 8.94 20.72
CA ARG A 159 11.07 10.09 21.48
C ARG A 159 10.99 11.37 20.61
N ASN A 160 12.05 11.67 19.87
CA ASN A 160 12.07 12.87 19.02
C ASN A 160 10.98 12.81 17.95
N LYS A 161 10.76 11.66 17.30
CA LYS A 161 9.72 11.48 16.29
C LYS A 161 8.31 11.50 16.87
N TYR A 162 8.11 10.94 18.07
CA TYR A 162 6.82 11.08 18.79
C TYR A 162 6.52 12.54 19.10
N ILE A 163 7.48 13.29 19.65
CA ILE A 163 7.28 14.72 19.94
C ILE A 163 6.95 15.49 18.65
N GLU A 164 7.68 15.24 17.56
CA GLU A 164 7.40 15.87 16.28
C GLU A 164 5.98 15.56 15.79
N GLY A 165 5.55 14.30 15.89
CA GLY A 165 4.20 13.86 15.51
C GLY A 165 3.11 14.49 16.36
N ILE A 166 3.30 14.57 17.69
CA ILE A 166 2.37 15.21 18.61
C ILE A 166 2.23 16.72 18.31
N LEU A 167 3.33 17.40 18.04
CA LEU A 167 3.30 18.81 17.67
C LEU A 167 2.58 19.09 16.34
N ARG A 168 2.51 18.10 15.46
CA ARG A 168 1.74 18.17 14.20
C ARG A 168 0.25 17.95 14.41
N ASN A 169 -0.10 17.02 15.29
CA ASN A 169 -1.49 16.73 15.63
C ASN A 169 -1.58 16.22 17.07
N ILE A 170 -1.98 17.11 17.96
CA ILE A 170 -2.08 16.85 19.41
C ILE A 170 -3.15 15.83 19.78
N TYR A 171 -4.10 15.52 18.88
CA TYR A 171 -5.20 14.61 19.15
C TYR A 171 -4.84 13.14 18.96
N ILE A 172 -3.76 12.83 18.20
CA ILE A 172 -3.40 11.44 17.90
C ILE A 172 -2.89 10.72 19.14
N ALA A 173 -2.05 11.36 19.96
CA ALA A 173 -1.47 10.72 21.15
C ALA A 173 -2.54 10.31 22.19
N PRO A 174 -3.49 11.19 22.59
CA PRO A 174 -4.60 10.78 23.46
C PRO A 174 -5.42 9.63 22.87
N MET A 175 -5.71 9.63 21.58
CA MET A 175 -6.43 8.54 20.92
C MET A 175 -5.67 7.21 20.98
N LEU A 176 -4.37 7.22 20.73
CA LEU A 176 -3.53 6.01 20.79
C LEU A 176 -3.37 5.48 22.22
N LEU A 177 -3.45 6.36 23.21
CA LEU A 177 -3.35 6.01 24.63
C LEU A 177 -4.71 5.71 25.28
N GLU A 178 -5.79 5.79 24.50
CA GLU A 178 -7.17 5.59 24.97
C GLU A 178 -7.53 6.49 26.20
N VAL A 179 -6.88 7.67 26.29
CA VAL A 179 -7.07 8.60 27.43
C VAL A 179 -8.35 9.41 27.25
N ASP A 180 -8.71 9.71 26.00
CA ASP A 180 -9.93 10.46 25.66
C ASP A 180 -10.73 9.73 24.59
N GLU A 181 -12.07 9.87 24.62
CA GLU A 181 -12.88 9.48 23.46
C GLU A 181 -12.41 10.26 22.23
N PRO A 182 -12.22 9.59 21.07
CA PRO A 182 -11.86 10.29 19.86
C PRO A 182 -12.87 11.39 19.58
N PRO A 183 -12.45 12.63 19.26
CA PRO A 183 -13.38 13.69 18.92
C PRO A 183 -14.28 13.20 17.80
N ARG A 184 -15.59 13.36 17.94
CA ARG A 184 -16.54 13.01 16.88
C ARG A 184 -16.10 13.68 15.61
N SER A 185 -15.91 12.88 14.56
CA SER A 185 -15.45 13.40 13.29
C SER A 185 -16.37 14.54 12.82
N ILE A 186 -15.82 15.73 12.60
CA ILE A 186 -16.55 16.86 11.99
C ILE A 186 -17.02 16.55 10.57
N TRP A 187 -16.55 15.43 9.99
CA TRP A 187 -16.84 14.99 8.63
C TRP A 187 -17.94 13.91 8.56
N LEU A 188 -18.38 13.38 9.70
CA LEU A 188 -19.51 12.46 9.74
C LEU A 188 -20.78 13.26 10.03
N PRO A 189 -21.76 13.28 9.13
CA PRO A 189 -23.06 13.85 9.42
C PRO A 189 -23.69 13.10 10.61
N THR A 190 -24.20 13.85 11.56
CA THR A 190 -24.97 13.35 12.71
C THR A 190 -26.25 12.66 12.25
#